data_0d0995524d0ff25be1a812b580d00f27
#
_entry.id   0d0995524d0ff25be1a812b580d00f27
#
_cell.length_a   1.000
_cell.length_b   1.000
_cell.length_c   1.000
_cell.angle_alpha   90.00
_cell.angle_beta   90.00
_cell.angle_gamma   90.00
#
_symmetry.space_group_name_H-M   'P 1'
#
loop_
_entity.id
_entity.type
_entity.pdbx_description
1 polymer ?
#
loop_
_entity_poly.entity_id
_entity_poly.type
_entity_poly.pdbx_seq_one_letter_code
_entity_poly.pdbx_strand_id
1 'polypeptide(L)'
;MNSAKLAKILEDHKLWVTSLHESGSRADLRDANLRDANLRGADLYGADLRDANLRDANLRDANLRGADLYGADLRGADLRGADLRDADLRGADLYGADLRGADLYGADLRGADLPDHTFVIMGEKYAITIENGEYVRAGCQSHSIEEWRKFSKQEIAKMDGRKALKFYPRLIDIIDFYTGKGERPDWLKSKEYADEVKEQ
;
A
#
# COMPACT_ATOMS: atom_id res chain seq x y z
N MET A 1 -7.50 24.56 -4.83
CA MET A 1 -6.61 25.02 -5.94
C MET A 1 -7.37 24.91 -7.25
N ASN A 2 -7.14 25.79 -8.27
CA ASN A 2 -7.80 25.59 -9.56
C ASN A 2 -7.07 24.55 -10.43
N SER A 3 -7.80 23.92 -11.36
CA SER A 3 -7.30 22.81 -12.19
C SER A 3 -6.12 23.22 -13.09
N ALA A 4 -6.09 24.43 -13.61
CA ALA A 4 -5.01 24.90 -14.47
C ALA A 4 -3.69 25.07 -13.70
N LYS A 5 -3.75 25.59 -12.46
CA LYS A 5 -2.58 25.70 -11.58
C LYS A 5 -2.04 24.31 -11.20
N LEU A 6 -2.95 23.38 -10.87
CA LEU A 6 -2.56 22.00 -10.56
C LEU A 6 -1.89 21.32 -11.76
N ALA A 7 -2.49 21.44 -12.95
CA ALA A 7 -1.93 20.85 -14.18
C ALA A 7 -0.50 21.35 -14.44
N LYS A 8 -0.27 22.66 -14.28
CA LYS A 8 1.07 23.23 -14.46
C LYS A 8 2.07 22.70 -13.44
N ILE A 9 1.68 22.58 -12.15
CA ILE A 9 2.56 22.01 -11.11
C ILE A 9 2.93 20.57 -11.44
N LEU A 10 1.96 19.76 -11.89
CA LEU A 10 2.20 18.36 -12.26
C LEU A 10 3.08 18.24 -13.51
N GLU A 11 2.94 19.14 -14.48
CA GLU A 11 3.78 19.17 -15.68
C GLU A 11 5.24 19.52 -15.32
N ASP A 12 5.43 20.59 -14.53
CA ASP A 12 6.76 20.99 -14.04
C ASP A 12 7.39 19.87 -13.17
N HIS A 13 6.59 19.19 -12.36
CA HIS A 13 7.06 18.08 -11.55
C HIS A 13 7.46 16.87 -12.39
N LYS A 14 6.66 16.53 -13.41
CA LYS A 14 7.01 15.48 -14.36
C LYS A 14 8.35 15.75 -15.02
N LEU A 15 8.57 17.01 -15.43
CA LEU A 15 9.86 17.42 -15.99
C LEU A 15 10.99 17.24 -14.97
N TRP A 16 10.76 17.61 -13.71
CA TRP A 16 11.72 17.45 -12.63
C TRP A 16 12.10 15.97 -12.40
N VAL A 17 11.12 15.06 -12.36
CA VAL A 17 11.36 13.62 -12.21
C VAL A 17 12.10 13.06 -13.41
N THR A 18 11.65 13.35 -14.65
CA THR A 18 12.21 12.75 -15.87
C THR A 18 13.57 13.29 -16.25
N SER A 19 13.91 14.50 -15.82
CA SER A 19 15.24 15.11 -16.05
C SER A 19 16.26 14.77 -14.96
N LEU A 20 15.95 13.85 -14.04
CA LEU A 20 16.80 13.56 -12.87
C LEU A 20 17.09 14.80 -12.01
N HIS A 21 16.09 15.66 -11.88
CA HIS A 21 16.09 16.92 -11.09
C HIS A 21 16.89 18.10 -11.71
N GLU A 22 17.30 17.97 -12.97
CA GLU A 22 18.05 19.04 -13.66
C GLU A 22 17.14 20.15 -14.22
N SER A 23 15.86 19.85 -14.45
CA SER A 23 14.87 20.79 -15.03
C SER A 23 13.51 20.61 -14.38
N GLY A 24 12.64 21.61 -14.48
CA GLY A 24 11.34 21.60 -13.82
C GLY A 24 11.43 21.94 -12.33
N SER A 25 10.43 21.59 -11.57
CA SER A 25 10.35 21.84 -10.12
C SER A 25 9.65 20.70 -9.41
N ARG A 26 10.18 20.29 -8.25
CA ARG A 26 9.47 19.39 -7.34
C ARG A 26 8.11 19.98 -7.01
N ALA A 27 7.05 19.19 -7.10
CA ALA A 27 5.70 19.66 -6.76
C ALA A 27 5.63 20.10 -5.29
N ASP A 28 5.33 21.36 -5.08
CA ASP A 28 4.97 21.94 -3.79
C ASP A 28 3.46 22.11 -3.74
N LEU A 29 2.82 21.20 -3.01
CA LEU A 29 1.37 21.09 -2.83
C LEU A 29 0.98 21.22 -1.35
N ARG A 30 1.85 21.79 -0.52
CA ARG A 30 1.59 22.04 0.89
C ARG A 30 0.32 22.88 1.07
N ASP A 31 -0.47 22.50 2.06
CA ASP A 31 -1.75 23.18 2.38
C ASP A 31 -2.72 23.28 1.17
N ALA A 32 -2.43 22.57 0.08
CA ALA A 32 -3.24 22.67 -1.12
C ALA A 32 -4.63 22.05 -0.91
N ASN A 33 -5.66 22.77 -1.35
CA ASN A 33 -6.99 22.17 -1.43
C ASN A 33 -7.08 21.37 -2.73
N LEU A 34 -6.98 20.04 -2.61
CA LEU A 34 -7.08 19.02 -3.66
C LEU A 34 -8.29 18.10 -3.45
N ARG A 35 -9.26 18.59 -2.67
CA ARG A 35 -10.51 17.84 -2.45
C ARG A 35 -11.17 17.52 -3.79
N ASP A 36 -11.66 16.27 -3.91
CA ASP A 36 -12.30 15.72 -5.12
C ASP A 36 -11.40 15.79 -6.39
N ALA A 37 -10.10 16.05 -6.24
CA ALA A 37 -9.18 16.16 -7.39
C ALA A 37 -8.99 14.81 -8.08
N ASN A 38 -8.93 14.83 -9.41
CA ASN A 38 -8.54 13.64 -10.17
C ASN A 38 -7.02 13.63 -10.39
N LEU A 39 -6.33 12.82 -9.57
CA LEU A 39 -4.89 12.58 -9.61
C LEU A 39 -4.57 11.14 -10.02
N ARG A 40 -5.52 10.47 -10.68
CA ARG A 40 -5.33 9.08 -11.12
C ARG A 40 -4.10 8.95 -12.01
N GLY A 41 -3.20 8.03 -11.64
CA GLY A 41 -1.95 7.77 -12.35
C GLY A 41 -0.97 8.94 -12.35
N ALA A 42 -1.19 9.96 -11.52
CA ALA A 42 -0.27 11.09 -11.42
C ALA A 42 1.09 10.62 -10.89
N ASP A 43 2.17 11.17 -11.46
CA ASP A 43 3.51 11.01 -10.89
C ASP A 43 3.71 12.13 -9.86
N LEU A 44 3.73 11.74 -8.59
CA LEU A 44 3.94 12.59 -7.41
C LEU A 44 5.17 12.08 -6.61
N TYR A 45 6.12 11.44 -7.30
CA TYR A 45 7.36 10.93 -6.69
C TYR A 45 8.06 12.03 -5.89
N GLY A 46 8.21 11.81 -4.58
CA GLY A 46 8.87 12.74 -3.67
C GLY A 46 8.17 14.12 -3.56
N ALA A 47 6.93 14.30 -4.03
CA ALA A 47 6.21 15.56 -3.90
C ALA A 47 6.01 15.99 -2.45
N ASP A 48 5.86 17.29 -2.22
CA ASP A 48 5.53 17.86 -0.90
C ASP A 48 4.01 18.11 -0.83
N LEU A 49 3.31 17.28 -0.06
CA LEU A 49 1.87 17.29 0.14
C LEU A 49 1.49 17.49 1.61
N ARG A 50 2.40 18.06 2.41
CA ARG A 50 2.16 18.27 3.83
C ARG A 50 0.92 19.13 4.06
N ASP A 51 0.08 18.68 5.01
CA ASP A 51 -1.16 19.35 5.39
C ASP A 51 -2.12 19.59 4.21
N ALA A 52 -1.93 18.92 3.06
CA ALA A 52 -2.83 19.03 1.91
C ALA A 52 -4.19 18.39 2.20
N ASN A 53 -5.25 19.01 1.71
CA ASN A 53 -6.59 18.45 1.73
C ASN A 53 -6.82 17.62 0.47
N LEU A 54 -6.73 16.29 0.60
CA LEU A 54 -6.93 15.27 -0.44
C LEU A 54 -8.23 14.48 -0.22
N ARG A 55 -9.19 15.02 0.54
CA ARG A 55 -10.47 14.36 0.80
C ARG A 55 -11.15 13.97 -0.50
N ASP A 56 -11.65 12.73 -0.54
CA ASP A 56 -12.40 12.20 -1.67
C ASP A 56 -11.64 12.28 -3.02
N ALA A 57 -10.30 12.53 -2.99
CA ALA A 57 -9.48 12.61 -4.20
C ALA A 57 -9.28 11.23 -4.83
N ASN A 58 -9.21 11.17 -6.15
CA ASN A 58 -8.86 9.97 -6.90
C ASN A 58 -7.34 9.92 -7.11
N LEU A 59 -6.65 9.11 -6.30
CA LEU A 59 -5.21 8.84 -6.35
C LEU A 59 -4.91 7.42 -6.87
N ARG A 60 -5.90 6.79 -7.50
CA ARG A 60 -5.74 5.43 -8.01
C ARG A 60 -4.56 5.32 -8.96
N ASP A 61 -3.73 4.28 -8.74
CA ASP A 61 -2.53 4.00 -9.53
C ASP A 61 -1.49 5.15 -9.53
N ALA A 62 -1.60 6.14 -8.63
CA ALA A 62 -0.65 7.26 -8.52
C ALA A 62 0.69 6.79 -7.94
N ASN A 63 1.79 7.40 -8.41
CA ASN A 63 3.13 7.24 -7.83
C ASN A 63 3.35 8.30 -6.74
N LEU A 64 3.23 7.90 -5.48
CA LEU A 64 3.47 8.72 -4.29
C LEU A 64 4.74 8.27 -3.53
N ARG A 65 5.60 7.52 -4.20
CA ARG A 65 6.81 7.01 -3.56
C ARG A 65 7.68 8.14 -3.02
N GLY A 66 8.04 8.04 -1.74
CA GLY A 66 8.85 9.05 -1.05
C GLY A 66 8.19 10.42 -0.93
N ALA A 67 6.89 10.55 -1.24
CA ALA A 67 6.15 11.80 -1.03
C ALA A 67 6.02 12.14 0.47
N ASP A 68 6.00 13.42 0.78
CA ASP A 68 5.75 13.91 2.12
C ASP A 68 4.26 14.27 2.28
N LEU A 69 3.53 13.41 2.98
CA LEU A 69 2.09 13.51 3.27
C LEU A 69 1.83 13.77 4.75
N TYR A 70 2.83 14.32 5.47
CA TYR A 70 2.69 14.63 6.89
C TYR A 70 1.43 15.47 7.15
N GLY A 71 0.55 14.99 8.04
CA GLY A 71 -0.68 15.68 8.40
C GLY A 71 -1.71 15.85 7.29
N ALA A 72 -1.54 15.22 6.13
CA ALA A 72 -2.49 15.34 5.02
C ALA A 72 -3.86 14.72 5.35
N ASP A 73 -4.93 15.34 4.87
CA ASP A 73 -6.30 14.85 4.99
C ASP A 73 -6.66 14.00 3.74
N LEU A 74 -6.56 12.68 3.88
CA LEU A 74 -6.83 11.68 2.84
C LEU A 74 -8.17 10.96 3.03
N ARG A 75 -9.07 11.50 3.86
CA ARG A 75 -10.35 10.86 4.16
C ARG A 75 -11.15 10.56 2.89
N GLY A 76 -11.59 9.31 2.77
CA GLY A 76 -12.37 8.87 1.61
C GLY A 76 -11.62 8.84 0.28
N ALA A 77 -10.30 9.09 0.26
CA ALA A 77 -9.51 9.07 -0.97
C ALA A 77 -9.45 7.66 -1.59
N ASP A 78 -9.49 7.56 -2.91
CA ASP A 78 -9.25 6.32 -3.66
C ASP A 78 -7.76 6.16 -3.94
N LEU A 79 -7.08 5.37 -3.11
CA LEU A 79 -5.65 5.06 -3.18
C LEU A 79 -5.37 3.67 -3.79
N ARG A 80 -6.36 3.06 -4.45
CA ARG A 80 -6.20 1.70 -5.01
C ARG A 80 -5.03 1.63 -5.97
N GLY A 81 -4.13 0.69 -5.69
CA GLY A 81 -2.93 0.47 -6.51
C GLY A 81 -1.89 1.59 -6.44
N ALA A 82 -2.04 2.58 -5.58
CA ALA A 82 -1.06 3.66 -5.42
C ALA A 82 0.28 3.11 -4.87
N ASP A 83 1.37 3.66 -5.36
CA ASP A 83 2.71 3.39 -4.84
C ASP A 83 3.04 4.41 -3.73
N LEU A 84 2.91 4.00 -2.47
CA LEU A 84 3.20 4.79 -1.27
C LEU A 84 4.53 4.37 -0.61
N ARG A 85 5.39 3.65 -1.33
CA ARG A 85 6.67 3.19 -0.77
C ARG A 85 7.50 4.35 -0.28
N ASP A 86 8.07 4.18 0.91
CA ASP A 86 8.94 5.17 1.55
C ASP A 86 8.26 6.55 1.78
N ALA A 87 6.94 6.68 1.65
CA ALA A 87 6.21 7.93 1.89
C ALA A 87 6.12 8.27 3.38
N ASP A 88 6.14 9.55 3.70
CA ASP A 88 5.88 10.05 5.05
C ASP A 88 4.38 10.34 5.24
N LEU A 89 3.68 9.45 5.94
CA LEU A 89 2.25 9.54 6.25
C LEU A 89 2.01 9.85 7.73
N ARG A 90 3.01 10.35 8.44
CA ARG A 90 2.86 10.64 9.87
C ARG A 90 1.75 11.65 10.13
N GLY A 91 0.82 11.26 11.02
CA GLY A 91 -0.32 12.12 11.38
C GLY A 91 -1.31 12.35 10.26
N ALA A 92 -1.21 11.67 9.12
CA ALA A 92 -2.20 11.75 8.05
C ALA A 92 -3.52 11.08 8.47
N ASP A 93 -4.64 11.63 8.02
CA ASP A 93 -5.98 11.07 8.25
C ASP A 93 -6.44 10.31 6.99
N LEU A 94 -6.44 8.97 7.08
CA LEU A 94 -6.87 8.06 6.01
C LEU A 94 -8.24 7.40 6.31
N TYR A 95 -9.03 7.96 7.26
CA TYR A 95 -10.32 7.39 7.58
C TYR A 95 -11.21 7.20 6.34
N GLY A 96 -11.68 5.98 6.12
CA GLY A 96 -12.51 5.64 4.96
C GLY A 96 -11.80 5.66 3.60
N ALA A 97 -10.48 5.86 3.53
CA ALA A 97 -9.72 5.75 2.29
C ALA A 97 -9.70 4.28 1.79
N ASP A 98 -9.65 4.10 0.48
CA ASP A 98 -9.53 2.78 -0.15
C ASP A 98 -8.06 2.49 -0.50
N LEU A 99 -7.41 1.68 0.31
CA LEU A 99 -5.99 1.29 0.15
C LEU A 99 -5.80 -0.03 -0.60
N ARG A 100 -6.83 -0.62 -1.19
CA ARG A 100 -6.73 -1.94 -1.84
C ARG A 100 -5.67 -1.96 -2.94
N GLY A 101 -4.68 -2.83 -2.77
CA GLY A 101 -3.55 -2.95 -3.68
C GLY A 101 -2.51 -1.84 -3.58
N ALA A 102 -2.64 -0.88 -2.66
CA ALA A 102 -1.62 0.13 -2.42
C ALA A 102 -0.32 -0.50 -1.88
N ASP A 103 0.83 0.07 -2.20
CA ASP A 103 2.12 -0.38 -1.68
C ASP A 103 2.64 0.58 -0.60
N LEU A 104 2.57 0.15 0.65
CA LEU A 104 2.99 0.89 1.85
C LEU A 104 4.38 0.45 2.37
N TYR A 105 5.18 -0.28 1.56
CA TYR A 105 6.49 -0.75 2.00
C TYR A 105 7.40 0.43 2.39
N GLY A 106 7.88 0.44 3.62
CA GLY A 106 8.76 1.51 4.12
C GLY A 106 8.07 2.84 4.45
N ALA A 107 6.75 2.94 4.24
CA ALA A 107 6.00 4.15 4.61
C ALA A 107 6.00 4.38 6.14
N ASP A 108 6.12 5.63 6.55
CA ASP A 108 6.02 6.02 7.97
C ASP A 108 4.58 6.40 8.31
N LEU A 109 3.90 5.53 9.04
CA LEU A 109 2.49 5.67 9.43
C LEU A 109 2.29 6.07 10.89
N ARG A 110 3.34 6.56 11.57
CA ARG A 110 3.24 6.92 12.99
C ARG A 110 2.22 8.02 13.22
N GLY A 111 1.20 7.71 14.04
CA GLY A 111 0.13 8.66 14.35
C GLY A 111 -0.86 8.89 13.22
N ALA A 112 -0.80 8.11 12.14
CA ALA A 112 -1.81 8.15 11.09
C ALA A 112 -3.11 7.44 11.51
N ASP A 113 -4.24 8.02 11.12
CA ASP A 113 -5.56 7.40 11.29
C ASP A 113 -5.86 6.54 10.07
N LEU A 114 -5.70 5.21 10.22
CA LEU A 114 -5.91 4.24 9.13
C LEU A 114 -7.40 3.94 8.91
N PRO A 115 -7.79 3.50 7.70
CA PRO A 115 -9.14 3.00 7.43
C PRO A 115 -9.50 1.83 8.35
N ASP A 116 -10.79 1.65 8.59
CA ASP A 116 -11.30 0.51 9.36
C ASP A 116 -10.77 -0.81 8.78
N HIS A 117 -10.41 -1.75 9.67
CA HIS A 117 -9.90 -3.08 9.31
C HIS A 117 -8.63 -3.06 8.43
N THR A 118 -7.84 -1.99 8.52
CA THR A 118 -6.52 -1.89 7.88
C THR A 118 -5.41 -2.05 8.90
N PHE A 119 -4.46 -2.96 8.63
CA PHE A 119 -3.37 -3.30 9.54
C PHE A 119 -2.06 -3.39 8.78
N VAL A 120 -1.02 -2.73 9.30
CA VAL A 120 0.34 -2.84 8.77
C VAL A 120 1.18 -3.61 9.78
N ILE A 121 1.65 -4.79 9.39
CA ILE A 121 2.37 -5.72 10.24
C ILE A 121 3.86 -5.62 9.96
N MET A 122 4.60 -5.16 10.98
CA MET A 122 6.04 -4.97 10.92
C MET A 122 6.79 -6.17 11.50
N GLY A 123 8.06 -6.31 11.13
CA GLY A 123 8.96 -7.32 11.70
C GLY A 123 8.84 -8.72 11.11
N GLU A 124 7.94 -8.94 10.17
CA GLU A 124 7.85 -10.21 9.43
C GLU A 124 8.84 -10.25 8.25
N LYS A 125 9.07 -11.45 7.71
CA LYS A 125 9.99 -11.67 6.58
C LYS A 125 9.62 -10.87 5.32
N TYR A 126 8.32 -10.72 5.08
CA TYR A 126 7.76 -9.85 4.06
C TYR A 126 6.97 -8.74 4.76
N ALA A 127 6.97 -7.54 4.20
CA ALA A 127 6.04 -6.52 4.64
C ALA A 127 4.60 -7.01 4.39
N ILE A 128 3.74 -6.91 5.39
CA ILE A 128 2.36 -7.36 5.30
C ILE A 128 1.46 -6.16 5.57
N THR A 129 0.49 -5.96 4.68
CA THR A 129 -0.60 -5.02 4.89
C THR A 129 -1.92 -5.77 4.71
N ILE A 130 -2.84 -5.64 5.66
CA ILE A 130 -4.23 -6.06 5.51
C ILE A 130 -5.01 -4.78 5.22
N GLU A 131 -5.70 -4.76 4.09
CA GLU A 131 -6.32 -3.57 3.53
C GLU A 131 -7.84 -3.71 3.59
N ASN A 132 -8.50 -2.81 4.32
CA ASN A 132 -9.95 -2.78 4.50
C ASN A 132 -10.58 -4.13 4.93
N GLY A 133 -9.80 -5.04 5.51
CA GLY A 133 -10.23 -6.38 5.91
C GLY A 133 -10.53 -7.36 4.76
N GLU A 134 -10.22 -7.00 3.52
CA GLU A 134 -10.56 -7.81 2.33
C GLU A 134 -9.33 -8.27 1.55
N TYR A 135 -8.30 -7.45 1.47
CA TYR A 135 -7.09 -7.72 0.71
C TYR A 135 -5.89 -7.85 1.63
N VAL A 136 -4.92 -8.64 1.21
CA VAL A 136 -3.64 -8.79 1.91
C VAL A 136 -2.51 -8.67 0.93
N ARG A 137 -1.63 -7.72 1.18
CA ARG A 137 -0.33 -7.64 0.52
C ARG A 137 0.70 -8.36 1.38
N ALA A 138 1.50 -9.22 0.77
CA ALA A 138 2.67 -9.84 1.39
C ALA A 138 3.87 -9.70 0.44
N GLY A 139 4.78 -8.79 0.75
CA GLY A 139 5.85 -8.39 -0.17
C GLY A 139 5.27 -7.75 -1.44
N CYS A 140 5.62 -8.28 -2.61
CA CYS A 140 5.12 -7.77 -3.90
C CYS A 140 3.80 -8.41 -4.36
N GLN A 141 3.23 -9.36 -3.59
CA GLN A 141 1.98 -10.04 -3.93
C GLN A 141 0.82 -9.40 -3.19
N SER A 142 -0.25 -9.06 -3.91
CA SER A 142 -1.50 -8.54 -3.33
C SER A 142 -2.68 -9.34 -3.87
N HIS A 143 -3.42 -9.97 -2.97
CA HIS A 143 -4.57 -10.83 -3.30
C HIS A 143 -5.65 -10.65 -2.24
N SER A 144 -6.89 -10.99 -2.58
CA SER A 144 -7.96 -11.08 -1.60
C SER A 144 -7.65 -12.17 -0.55
N ILE A 145 -8.21 -11.99 0.65
CA ILE A 145 -8.11 -13.01 1.72
C ILE A 145 -8.59 -14.37 1.22
N GLU A 146 -9.64 -14.37 0.41
CA GLU A 146 -10.21 -15.61 -0.15
C GLU A 146 -9.26 -16.30 -1.12
N GLU A 147 -8.56 -15.54 -1.97
CA GLU A 147 -7.53 -16.08 -2.87
C GLU A 147 -6.33 -16.61 -2.08
N TRP A 148 -5.82 -15.85 -1.09
CA TRP A 148 -4.75 -16.34 -0.22
C TRP A 148 -5.08 -17.68 0.42
N ARG A 149 -6.31 -17.91 0.83
CA ARG A 149 -6.77 -19.16 1.46
C ARG A 149 -6.90 -20.33 0.49
N LYS A 150 -6.94 -20.09 -0.82
CA LYS A 150 -7.16 -21.12 -1.87
C LYS A 150 -5.89 -21.50 -2.63
N PHE A 151 -4.79 -20.76 -2.49
CA PHE A 151 -3.57 -21.04 -3.24
C PHE A 151 -3.05 -22.44 -3.03
N SER A 152 -2.72 -23.10 -4.13
CA SER A 152 -2.02 -24.39 -4.13
C SER A 152 -0.55 -24.22 -3.75
N LYS A 153 0.09 -25.31 -3.30
CA LYS A 153 1.53 -25.35 -3.01
C LYS A 153 2.37 -24.86 -4.21
N GLN A 154 1.95 -25.20 -5.44
CA GLN A 154 2.66 -24.80 -6.65
C GLN A 154 2.56 -23.30 -6.95
N GLU A 155 1.40 -22.69 -6.73
CA GLU A 155 1.21 -21.24 -6.89
C GLU A 155 2.04 -20.46 -5.89
N ILE A 156 2.03 -20.85 -4.62
CA ILE A 156 2.90 -20.24 -3.59
C ILE A 156 4.38 -20.40 -3.93
N ALA A 157 4.81 -21.58 -4.41
CA ALA A 157 6.20 -21.80 -4.83
C ALA A 157 6.64 -20.90 -5.99
N LYS A 158 5.72 -20.50 -6.89
CA LYS A 158 6.02 -19.59 -7.99
C LYS A 158 6.28 -18.14 -7.53
N MET A 159 5.81 -17.74 -6.36
CA MET A 159 5.97 -16.37 -5.84
C MET A 159 7.41 -16.09 -5.41
N ASP A 160 7.99 -16.91 -4.53
CA ASP A 160 9.39 -16.80 -4.07
C ASP A 160 9.94 -18.18 -3.63
N GLY A 161 9.64 -19.22 -4.38
CA GLY A 161 10.17 -20.57 -4.17
C GLY A 161 9.92 -21.10 -2.76
N ARG A 162 10.96 -21.77 -2.19
CA ARG A 162 10.91 -22.35 -0.84
C ARG A 162 10.68 -21.31 0.25
N LYS A 163 11.08 -20.06 0.02
CA LYS A 163 10.93 -18.99 1.01
C LYS A 163 9.45 -18.64 1.20
N ALA A 164 8.69 -18.50 0.10
CA ALA A 164 7.26 -18.29 0.17
C ALA A 164 6.54 -19.47 0.83
N LEU A 165 6.90 -20.70 0.48
CA LEU A 165 6.32 -21.91 1.07
C LEU A 165 6.53 -21.97 2.60
N LYS A 166 7.72 -21.61 3.10
CA LYS A 166 8.01 -21.57 4.54
C LYS A 166 7.23 -20.47 5.26
N PHE A 167 7.00 -19.34 4.60
CA PHE A 167 6.32 -18.19 5.20
C PHE A 167 4.78 -18.29 5.13
N TYR A 168 4.24 -18.97 4.14
CA TYR A 168 2.79 -19.02 3.90
C TYR A 168 1.94 -19.48 5.11
N PRO A 169 2.31 -20.48 5.90
CA PRO A 169 1.56 -20.83 7.12
C PRO A 169 1.45 -19.65 8.10
N ARG A 170 2.55 -18.93 8.28
CA ARG A 170 2.61 -17.75 9.14
C ARG A 170 1.72 -16.63 8.61
N LEU A 171 1.71 -16.42 7.28
CA LEU A 171 0.81 -15.45 6.62
C LEU A 171 -0.66 -15.81 6.90
N ILE A 172 -1.05 -17.07 6.77
CA ILE A 172 -2.41 -17.52 7.07
C ILE A 172 -2.75 -17.33 8.55
N ASP A 173 -1.81 -17.59 9.48
CA ASP A 173 -2.01 -17.34 10.90
C ASP A 173 -2.24 -15.83 11.19
N ILE A 174 -1.52 -14.96 10.52
CA ILE A 174 -1.70 -13.49 10.62
C ILE A 174 -3.07 -13.09 10.08
N ILE A 175 -3.45 -13.57 8.91
CA ILE A 175 -4.78 -13.33 8.34
C ILE A 175 -5.87 -13.79 9.32
N ASP A 176 -5.75 -15.01 9.87
CA ASP A 176 -6.70 -15.56 10.83
C ASP A 176 -6.82 -14.73 12.11
N PHE A 177 -5.70 -14.17 12.57
CA PHE A 177 -5.67 -13.34 13.77
C PHE A 177 -6.44 -12.03 13.58
N TYR A 178 -6.23 -11.34 12.46
CA TYR A 178 -6.82 -10.02 12.21
C TYR A 178 -8.22 -10.05 11.60
N THR A 179 -8.55 -11.09 10.83
CA THR A 179 -9.80 -11.14 10.05
C THR A 179 -10.75 -12.28 10.46
N GLY A 180 -10.33 -13.07 11.45
CA GLY A 180 -11.04 -14.27 11.87
C GLY A 180 -10.61 -15.53 11.12
N LYS A 181 -10.81 -16.68 11.76
CA LYS A 181 -10.43 -17.98 11.20
C LYS A 181 -11.27 -18.32 9.97
N GLY A 182 -10.61 -18.80 8.92
CA GLY A 182 -11.23 -19.27 7.70
C GLY A 182 -10.72 -20.62 7.25
N GLU A 183 -11.16 -21.07 6.09
CA GLU A 183 -10.67 -22.31 5.51
C GLU A 183 -9.20 -22.18 5.11
N ARG A 184 -8.47 -23.28 5.29
CA ARG A 184 -7.06 -23.40 4.88
C ARG A 184 -6.94 -24.44 3.77
N PRO A 185 -6.02 -24.24 2.80
CA PRO A 185 -5.76 -25.24 1.77
C PRO A 185 -5.43 -26.61 2.40
N ASP A 186 -5.92 -27.69 1.78
CA ASP A 186 -5.74 -29.05 2.33
C ASP A 186 -4.26 -29.45 2.43
N TRP A 187 -3.42 -28.99 1.49
CA TRP A 187 -1.98 -29.25 1.53
C TRP A 187 -1.29 -28.64 2.76
N LEU A 188 -1.83 -27.53 3.30
CA LEU A 188 -1.32 -26.89 4.52
C LEU A 188 -1.76 -27.63 5.79
N LYS A 189 -2.83 -28.43 5.72
CA LYS A 189 -3.34 -29.27 6.83
C LYS A 189 -2.64 -30.62 6.89
N SER A 190 -1.91 -31.05 5.83
CA SER A 190 -1.28 -32.35 5.73
C SER A 190 -0.09 -32.49 6.70
N LYS A 191 0.08 -33.70 7.29
CA LYS A 191 1.22 -34.01 8.18
C LYS A 191 2.56 -33.91 7.44
N GLU A 192 2.62 -34.26 6.15
CA GLU A 192 3.82 -34.19 5.32
C GLU A 192 4.41 -32.79 5.27
N TYR A 193 3.58 -31.75 5.21
CA TYR A 193 4.07 -30.37 5.23
C TYR A 193 4.67 -30.00 6.58
N ALA A 194 4.08 -30.45 7.68
CA ALA A 194 4.57 -30.19 9.04
C ALA A 194 5.97 -30.80 9.28
N ASP A 195 6.27 -31.93 8.64
CA ASP A 195 7.56 -32.60 8.75
C ASP A 195 8.64 -31.98 7.84
N GLU A 196 8.30 -31.57 6.59
CA GLU A 196 9.22 -30.85 5.69
C GLU A 196 9.72 -29.51 6.27
N VAL A 197 8.96 -28.87 7.16
CA VAL A 197 9.32 -27.58 7.77
C VAL A 197 10.20 -27.78 9.02
N LYS A 198 10.15 -28.94 9.67
CA LYS A 198 10.92 -29.26 10.89
C LYS A 198 12.32 -29.78 10.61
N GLU A 199 12.59 -30.35 9.45
CA GLU A 199 13.88 -30.97 9.10
C GLU A 199 14.94 -30.00 8.55
N GLN A 200 14.76 -28.69 8.68
CA GLN A 200 15.69 -27.64 8.24
C GLN A 200 15.75 -26.48 9.25
#